data_deefcfbe427db43086d4f8dbc8cf3124
#
_entry.id   deefcfbe427db43086d4f8dbc8cf3124
#
_cell.length_a   1.000
_cell.length_b   1.000
_cell.length_c   1.000
_cell.angle_alpha   90.00
_cell.angle_beta   90.00
_cell.angle_gamma   90.00
#
_symmetry.space_group_name_H-M   'P 1'
#
loop_
_entity.id
_entity.type
_entity.pdbx_description
1 polymer ?
#
loop_
_entity_poly.entity_id
_entity_poly.type
_entity_poly.pdbx_seq_one_letter_code
_entity_poly.pdbx_strand_id
1 'polypeptide(L)'
;MATDNNIQLIEQFLQNMMAEEPMYFLVSVKIKPTNNIKVFLDGDNGLPIEKCVYFNRKLYKFLEEAGIYPEGEFSLEVSSPGIDEPLQLIRQYQKNIGRTIQVVFTDDTIKEGVLETVAEADIMIQCTSGKGKKAVTEQVLIPFSNIKSTTVQIKF
;
A
#
# COMPACT_ATOMS: atom_id res chain seq x y z
N MET A 1 -22.93 9.13 2.55
CA MET A 1 -23.26 8.52 1.25
C MET A 1 -23.13 7.00 1.33
N ALA A 2 -23.93 6.29 0.56
CA ALA A 2 -23.95 4.81 0.61
C ALA A 2 -22.58 4.18 0.31
N THR A 3 -21.84 4.76 -0.66
CA THR A 3 -20.51 4.26 -1.03
C THR A 3 -19.52 4.37 0.14
N ASP A 4 -19.54 5.49 0.85
CA ASP A 4 -18.65 5.69 2.00
C ASP A 4 -18.99 4.73 3.13
N ASN A 5 -20.28 4.49 3.37
CA ASN A 5 -20.72 3.53 4.39
C ASN A 5 -20.29 2.11 4.02
N ASN A 6 -20.36 1.76 2.74
CA ASN A 6 -19.94 0.44 2.27
C ASN A 6 -18.43 0.25 2.41
N ILE A 7 -17.65 1.30 2.11
CA ILE A 7 -16.20 1.27 2.31
C ILE A 7 -15.87 1.04 3.79
N GLN A 8 -16.53 1.77 4.70
CA GLN A 8 -16.30 1.62 6.14
C GLN A 8 -16.65 0.20 6.60
N LEU A 9 -17.74 -0.35 6.11
CA LEU A 9 -18.18 -1.70 6.45
C LEU A 9 -17.16 -2.75 6.00
N ILE A 10 -16.65 -2.60 4.79
CA ILE A 10 -15.63 -3.49 4.24
C ILE A 10 -14.31 -3.38 5.04
N GLU A 11 -13.89 -2.15 5.33
CA GLU A 11 -12.69 -1.92 6.12
C GLU A 11 -12.80 -2.56 7.50
N GLN A 12 -13.93 -2.39 8.17
CA GLN A 12 -14.14 -2.96 9.50
C GLN A 12 -14.08 -4.49 9.46
N PHE A 13 -14.72 -5.09 8.47
CA PHE A 13 -14.70 -6.55 8.32
C PHE A 13 -13.28 -7.06 8.11
N LEU A 14 -12.52 -6.42 7.22
CA LEU A 14 -11.15 -6.82 6.93
C LEU A 14 -10.23 -6.61 8.12
N GLN A 15 -10.38 -5.52 8.86
CA GLN A 15 -9.59 -5.27 10.05
C GLN A 15 -9.83 -6.34 11.13
N ASN A 16 -11.08 -6.76 11.28
CA ASN A 16 -11.42 -7.85 12.22
C ASN A 16 -10.77 -9.17 11.81
N MET A 17 -10.78 -9.48 10.52
CA MET A 17 -10.12 -10.68 10.01
C MET A 17 -8.60 -10.62 10.21
N MET A 18 -8.01 -9.49 9.94
CA MET A 18 -6.56 -9.30 10.02
C MET A 18 -6.04 -9.24 11.45
N ALA A 19 -6.92 -8.99 12.42
CA ALA A 19 -6.56 -9.08 13.83
C ALA A 19 -6.08 -10.48 14.21
N GLU A 20 -6.55 -11.52 13.50
CA GLU A 20 -6.13 -12.89 13.70
C GLU A 20 -4.82 -13.22 12.98
N GLU A 21 -4.45 -12.44 11.96
CA GLU A 21 -3.21 -12.61 11.20
C GLU A 21 -2.53 -11.25 11.05
N PRO A 22 -1.90 -10.73 12.12
CA PRO A 22 -1.40 -9.36 12.14
C PRO A 22 -0.26 -9.06 11.18
N MET A 23 0.33 -10.08 10.54
CA MET A 23 1.33 -9.87 9.51
C MET A 23 0.72 -9.27 8.23
N TYR A 24 -0.58 -9.42 8.03
CA TYR A 24 -1.29 -8.85 6.87
C TYR A 24 -2.03 -7.59 7.28
N PHE A 25 -2.17 -6.65 6.35
CA PHE A 25 -2.83 -5.40 6.65
C PHE A 25 -3.53 -4.83 5.41
N LEU A 26 -4.54 -4.01 5.68
CA LEU A 26 -5.30 -3.33 4.64
C LEU A 26 -4.55 -2.08 4.17
N VAL A 27 -4.37 -1.95 2.86
CA VAL A 27 -3.77 -0.75 2.25
C VAL A 27 -4.86 0.22 1.83
N SER A 28 -5.82 -0.22 1.03
CA SER A 28 -6.91 0.66 0.59
C SER A 28 -8.11 -0.13 0.09
N VAL A 29 -9.28 0.53 0.13
CA VAL A 29 -10.52 0.02 -0.44
C VAL A 29 -11.06 1.11 -1.36
N LYS A 30 -11.38 0.75 -2.60
CA LYS A 30 -11.99 1.66 -3.56
C LYS A 30 -13.21 1.00 -4.16
N ILE A 31 -14.29 1.77 -4.31
CA ILE A 31 -15.49 1.31 -5.01
C ILE A 31 -15.67 2.21 -6.22
N LYS A 32 -15.45 1.63 -7.40
CA LYS A 32 -15.59 2.33 -8.67
C LYS A 32 -17.01 2.18 -9.20
N PRO A 33 -17.42 2.99 -10.20
CA PRO A 33 -18.76 2.89 -10.78
C PRO A 33 -19.13 1.45 -11.13
N THR A 34 -20.42 1.15 -11.10
CA THR A 34 -21.02 -0.19 -11.29
C THR A 34 -20.65 -1.17 -10.17
N ASN A 35 -20.46 -0.65 -8.94
CA ASN A 35 -20.16 -1.46 -7.75
C ASN A 35 -18.91 -2.33 -7.94
N ASN A 36 -17.89 -1.77 -8.53
CA ASN A 36 -16.63 -2.48 -8.77
C ASN A 36 -15.69 -2.22 -7.59
N ILE A 37 -15.61 -3.19 -6.69
CA ILE A 37 -14.86 -3.08 -5.43
C ILE A 37 -13.43 -3.55 -5.64
N LYS A 38 -12.47 -2.69 -5.32
CA LYS A 38 -11.04 -3.03 -5.36
C LYS A 38 -10.44 -2.89 -3.98
N VAL A 39 -9.87 -3.98 -3.49
CA VAL A 39 -9.24 -4.04 -2.17
C VAL A 39 -7.76 -4.35 -2.36
N PHE A 40 -6.91 -3.50 -1.80
CA PHE A 40 -5.47 -3.73 -1.78
C PHE A 40 -5.04 -4.10 -0.37
N LEU A 41 -4.44 -5.27 -0.25
CA LEU A 41 -3.87 -5.79 0.98
C LEU A 41 -2.38 -5.98 0.80
N ASP A 42 -1.64 -5.99 1.90
CA ASP A 42 -0.22 -6.29 1.84
C ASP A 42 0.17 -7.06 3.09
N GLY A 43 1.40 -7.53 3.14
CA GLY A 43 1.94 -8.25 4.29
C GLY A 43 3.37 -7.83 4.55
N ASP A 44 3.80 -7.93 5.82
CA ASP A 44 5.15 -7.58 6.22
C ASP A 44 6.21 -8.39 5.45
N ASN A 45 5.86 -9.62 5.08
CA ASN A 45 6.72 -10.52 4.29
C ASN A 45 6.11 -10.84 2.93
N GLY A 46 5.23 -9.95 2.43
CA GLY A 46 4.52 -10.15 1.18
C GLY A 46 3.13 -10.75 1.40
N LEU A 47 2.37 -10.82 0.33
CA LEU A 47 1.00 -11.36 0.35
C LEU A 47 0.92 -12.50 -0.65
N PRO A 48 0.88 -13.77 -0.18
CA PRO A 48 0.73 -14.91 -1.09
C PRO A 48 -0.61 -14.89 -1.82
N ILE A 49 -0.63 -15.44 -3.03
CA ILE A 49 -1.85 -15.54 -3.83
C ILE A 49 -2.94 -16.30 -3.06
N GLU A 50 -2.55 -17.34 -2.33
CA GLU A 50 -3.49 -18.13 -1.52
C GLU A 50 -4.23 -17.27 -0.50
N LYS A 51 -3.54 -16.31 0.10
CA LYS A 51 -4.16 -15.39 1.06
C LYS A 51 -5.08 -14.38 0.36
N CYS A 52 -4.70 -13.93 -0.83
CA CYS A 52 -5.61 -13.08 -1.61
C CYS A 52 -6.93 -13.81 -1.90
N VAL A 53 -6.84 -15.07 -2.30
CA VAL A 53 -8.03 -15.89 -2.57
C VAL A 53 -8.85 -16.09 -1.29
N TYR A 54 -8.17 -16.36 -0.18
CA TYR A 54 -8.83 -16.56 1.12
C TYR A 54 -9.62 -15.31 1.54
N PHE A 55 -8.98 -14.15 1.52
CA PHE A 55 -9.64 -12.90 1.91
C PHE A 55 -10.76 -12.54 0.92
N ASN A 56 -10.55 -12.79 -0.36
CA ASN A 56 -11.56 -12.54 -1.38
C ASN A 56 -12.83 -13.35 -1.10
N ARG A 57 -12.69 -14.64 -0.85
CA ARG A 57 -13.84 -15.52 -0.57
C ARG A 57 -14.59 -15.09 0.68
N LYS A 58 -13.86 -14.77 1.74
CA LYS A 58 -14.48 -14.35 3.01
C LYS A 58 -15.21 -13.03 2.86
N LEU A 59 -14.60 -12.07 2.19
CA LEU A 59 -15.21 -10.76 1.97
C LEU A 59 -16.42 -10.87 1.05
N TYR A 60 -16.31 -11.67 -0.02
CA TYR A 60 -17.43 -11.87 -0.94
C TYR A 60 -18.65 -12.44 -0.22
N LYS A 61 -18.42 -13.46 0.59
CA LYS A 61 -19.50 -14.08 1.38
C LYS A 61 -20.12 -13.07 2.35
N PHE A 62 -19.29 -12.27 3.01
CA PHE A 62 -19.77 -11.22 3.91
C PHE A 62 -20.66 -10.22 3.18
N LEU A 63 -20.26 -9.78 1.99
CA LEU A 63 -21.03 -8.81 1.20
C LEU A 63 -22.37 -9.39 0.76
N GLU A 64 -22.39 -10.67 0.38
CA GLU A 64 -23.65 -11.34 0.04
C GLU A 64 -24.58 -11.43 1.25
N GLU A 65 -24.08 -11.87 2.39
CA GLU A 65 -24.86 -12.04 3.61
C GLU A 65 -25.33 -10.71 4.19
N ALA A 66 -24.53 -9.64 4.05
CA ALA A 66 -24.91 -8.32 4.53
C ALA A 66 -25.98 -7.68 3.67
N GLY A 67 -26.14 -8.14 2.42
CA GLY A 67 -27.19 -7.63 1.53
C GLY A 67 -27.02 -6.17 1.13
N ILE A 68 -25.79 -5.63 1.15
CA ILE A 68 -25.55 -4.23 0.79
C ILE A 68 -25.67 -3.99 -0.72
N TYR A 69 -25.65 -5.06 -1.49
CA TYR A 69 -25.95 -5.04 -2.93
C TYR A 69 -27.09 -6.03 -3.20
N PRO A 70 -28.34 -5.63 -2.90
CA PRO A 70 -29.48 -6.57 -2.92
C PRO A 70 -29.73 -7.20 -4.28
N GLU A 71 -29.32 -6.54 -5.36
CA GLU A 71 -29.49 -7.08 -6.70
C GLU A 71 -28.37 -8.04 -7.11
N GLY A 72 -27.37 -8.20 -6.25
CA GLY A 72 -26.24 -9.08 -6.50
C GLY A 72 -25.25 -8.58 -7.54
N GLU A 73 -25.42 -7.35 -7.99
CA GLU A 73 -24.56 -6.79 -9.05
C GLU A 73 -23.37 -6.05 -8.45
N PHE A 74 -22.33 -6.79 -8.09
CA PHE A 74 -21.06 -6.21 -7.69
C PHE A 74 -19.93 -7.12 -8.15
N SER A 75 -18.75 -6.51 -8.31
CA SER A 75 -17.53 -7.27 -8.56
C SER A 75 -16.53 -6.98 -7.44
N LEU A 76 -15.71 -7.96 -7.11
CA LEU A 76 -14.73 -7.86 -6.04
C LEU A 76 -13.39 -8.35 -6.52
N GLU A 77 -12.37 -7.51 -6.35
CA GLU A 77 -10.99 -7.86 -6.62
C GLU A 77 -10.16 -7.58 -5.38
N VAL A 78 -9.48 -8.61 -4.87
CA VAL A 78 -8.56 -8.49 -3.74
C VAL A 78 -7.17 -8.83 -4.26
N SER A 79 -6.24 -7.90 -4.11
CA SER A 79 -4.88 -8.07 -4.60
C SER A 79 -3.89 -7.29 -3.74
N SER A 80 -2.59 -7.51 -3.97
CA SER A 80 -1.57 -6.67 -3.37
C SER A 80 -1.31 -5.47 -4.28
N PRO A 81 -0.89 -4.32 -3.72
CA PRO A 81 -0.46 -3.20 -4.54
C PRO A 81 0.76 -3.63 -5.34
N GLY A 82 0.77 -3.32 -6.63
CA GLY A 82 1.95 -3.53 -7.45
C GLY A 82 3.05 -2.52 -7.11
N ILE A 83 4.22 -2.73 -7.69
CA ILE A 83 5.35 -1.79 -7.54
C ILE A 83 5.03 -0.42 -8.15
N ASP A 84 4.05 -0.35 -9.03
CA ASP A 84 3.62 0.91 -9.65
C ASP A 84 2.71 1.73 -8.73
N GLU A 85 2.19 1.12 -7.67
CA GLU A 85 1.35 1.83 -6.73
C GLU A 85 2.18 2.53 -5.67
N PRO A 86 1.86 3.80 -5.32
CA PRO A 86 2.60 4.50 -4.27
C PRO A 86 2.43 3.83 -2.91
N LEU A 87 3.46 3.92 -2.09
CA LEU A 87 3.39 3.45 -0.70
C LEU A 87 2.48 4.38 0.10
N GLN A 88 1.60 3.81 0.91
CA GLN A 88 0.63 4.57 1.70
C GLN A 88 0.83 4.46 3.21
N LEU A 89 1.31 3.31 3.67
CA LEU A 89 1.42 3.03 5.11
C LEU A 89 2.88 2.93 5.53
N ILE A 90 3.16 3.32 6.77
CA ILE A 90 4.51 3.20 7.34
C ILE A 90 5.00 1.76 7.25
N ARG A 91 4.13 0.77 7.46
CA ARG A 91 4.49 -0.65 7.35
C ARG A 91 5.00 -1.00 5.97
N GLN A 92 4.46 -0.37 4.93
CA GLN A 92 4.94 -0.59 3.56
C GLN A 92 6.35 -0.02 3.36
N TYR A 93 6.62 1.14 3.97
CA TYR A 93 7.99 1.68 3.96
C TYR A 93 8.93 0.75 4.71
N GLN A 94 8.55 0.27 5.88
CA GLN A 94 9.40 -0.59 6.70
C GLN A 94 9.80 -1.88 5.98
N LYS A 95 8.89 -2.51 5.27
CA LYS A 95 9.19 -3.74 4.53
C LYS A 95 10.11 -3.49 3.32
N ASN A 96 10.25 -2.24 2.89
CA ASN A 96 11.06 -1.89 1.74
C ASN A 96 12.41 -1.26 2.12
N ILE A 97 12.79 -1.31 3.38
CA ILE A 97 14.13 -0.88 3.80
C ILE A 97 15.18 -1.72 3.06
N GLY A 98 16.19 -1.05 2.51
CA GLY A 98 17.22 -1.68 1.69
C GLY A 98 16.95 -1.65 0.19
N ARG A 99 15.74 -1.24 -0.20
CA ARG A 99 15.37 -1.13 -1.61
C ARG A 99 15.46 0.31 -2.09
N THR A 100 15.65 0.47 -3.40
CA THR A 100 15.64 1.79 -4.01
C THR A 100 14.20 2.28 -4.13
N ILE A 101 13.97 3.51 -3.69
CA ILE A 101 12.65 4.15 -3.81
C ILE A 101 12.80 5.49 -4.53
N GLN A 102 11.73 5.92 -5.17
CA GLN A 102 11.62 7.25 -5.77
C GLN A 102 10.60 8.04 -4.99
N VAL A 103 11.02 9.19 -4.47
CA VAL A 103 10.16 10.09 -3.68
C VAL A 103 9.84 11.32 -4.50
N VAL A 104 8.54 11.59 -4.67
CA VAL A 104 8.06 12.84 -5.27
C VAL A 104 7.65 13.75 -4.13
N PHE A 105 8.25 14.93 -4.08
CA PHE A 105 7.98 15.91 -3.02
C PHE A 105 6.73 16.73 -3.34
N THR A 106 6.22 17.42 -2.35
CA THR A 106 5.03 18.27 -2.52
C THR A 106 5.23 19.40 -3.51
N ASP A 107 6.48 19.78 -3.77
CA ASP A 107 6.84 20.79 -4.79
C ASP A 107 7.12 20.16 -6.17
N ASP A 108 6.80 18.85 -6.33
CA ASP A 108 6.98 18.06 -7.54
C ASP A 108 8.45 17.74 -7.88
N THR A 109 9.40 18.07 -7.02
CA THR A 109 10.77 17.60 -7.20
C THR A 109 10.85 16.10 -6.86
N ILE A 110 11.87 15.43 -7.41
CA ILE A 110 12.02 13.99 -7.29
C ILE A 110 13.41 13.65 -6.76
N LYS A 111 13.48 12.72 -5.80
CA LYS A 111 14.74 12.11 -5.37
C LYS A 111 14.63 10.61 -5.38
N GLU A 112 15.70 9.95 -5.77
CA GLU A 112 15.79 8.49 -5.78
C GLU A 112 16.96 8.07 -4.89
N GLY A 113 16.74 7.05 -4.07
CA GLY A 113 17.78 6.54 -3.18
C GLY A 113 17.34 5.25 -2.50
N VAL A 114 18.26 4.66 -1.74
CA VAL A 114 18.00 3.46 -0.97
C VAL A 114 17.38 3.86 0.36
N LEU A 115 16.24 3.24 0.68
CA LEU A 115 15.56 3.49 1.96
C LEU A 115 16.35 2.85 3.09
N GLU A 116 16.84 3.65 4.03
CA GLU A 116 17.66 3.17 5.16
C GLU A 116 16.86 3.01 6.44
N THR A 117 16.09 4.04 6.81
CA THR A 117 15.32 4.00 8.05
C THR A 117 13.94 4.58 7.85
N VAL A 118 13.01 4.15 8.69
CA VAL A 118 11.62 4.62 8.70
C VAL A 118 11.24 4.92 10.14
N ALA A 119 10.81 6.15 10.40
CA ALA A 119 10.29 6.59 11.69
C ALA A 119 8.83 6.99 11.54
N GLU A 120 8.20 7.39 12.63
CA GLU A 120 6.79 7.79 12.60
C GLU A 120 6.54 9.05 11.77
N ALA A 121 7.49 9.97 11.76
CA ALA A 121 7.33 11.28 11.12
C ALA A 121 8.16 11.45 9.85
N ASP A 122 9.14 10.59 9.61
CA ASP A 122 10.07 10.79 8.51
C ASP A 122 10.74 9.50 8.07
N ILE A 123 11.41 9.58 6.94
CA ILE A 123 12.26 8.49 6.41
C ILE A 123 13.64 9.04 6.09
N MET A 124 14.62 8.16 6.04
CA MET A 124 15.97 8.50 5.60
C MET A 124 16.33 7.65 4.40
N ILE A 125 16.80 8.30 3.34
CA ILE A 125 17.26 7.63 2.14
C ILE A 125 18.73 7.95 1.89
N GLN A 126 19.42 7.01 1.25
CA GLN A 126 20.80 7.19 0.83
C GLN A 126 20.83 7.46 -0.67
N CYS A 127 21.19 8.68 -1.02
CA CYS A 127 21.29 9.10 -2.41
C CYS A 127 22.76 9.04 -2.85
N THR A 128 23.01 8.52 -4.05
CA THR A 128 24.34 8.49 -4.63
C THR A 128 24.38 9.36 -5.87
N SER A 129 25.29 10.29 -5.91
CA SER A 129 25.52 11.15 -7.08
C SER A 129 26.94 10.96 -7.60
N GLY A 130 27.12 11.11 -8.90
CA GLY A 130 28.40 10.90 -9.57
C GLY A 130 28.62 9.46 -9.96
N LYS A 131 29.79 9.15 -10.53
CA LYS A 131 30.13 7.82 -11.01
C LYS A 131 31.56 7.44 -10.58
N GLY A 132 31.75 6.13 -10.36
CA GLY A 132 33.03 5.56 -10.04
C GLY A 132 33.59 6.11 -8.73
N LYS A 133 34.89 6.44 -8.73
CA LYS A 133 35.58 6.94 -7.53
C LYS A 133 35.11 8.32 -7.08
N LYS A 134 34.41 9.04 -7.95
CA LYS A 134 33.87 10.37 -7.63
C LYS A 134 32.43 10.32 -7.11
N ALA A 135 31.87 9.13 -6.97
CA ALA A 135 30.52 8.99 -6.43
C ALA A 135 30.46 9.47 -4.99
N VAL A 136 29.48 10.32 -4.71
CA VAL A 136 29.24 10.86 -3.38
C VAL A 136 27.92 10.31 -2.88
N THR A 137 27.95 9.76 -1.67
CA THR A 137 26.77 9.23 -1.03
C THR A 137 26.32 10.18 0.06
N GLU A 138 25.05 10.54 0.04
CA GLU A 138 24.45 11.48 0.98
C GLU A 138 23.21 10.89 1.61
N GLN A 139 23.09 11.04 2.93
CA GLN A 139 21.87 10.65 3.63
C GLN A 139 20.93 11.86 3.67
N VAL A 140 19.68 11.63 3.24
CA VAL A 140 18.66 12.66 3.18
C VAL A 140 17.49 12.28 4.07
N LEU A 141 17.20 13.13 5.04
CA LEU A 141 16.03 12.96 5.92
C LEU A 141 14.83 13.63 5.27
N ILE A 142 13.73 12.87 5.10
CA ILE A 142 12.54 13.37 4.43
C ILE A 142 11.34 13.22 5.34
N PRO A 143 10.75 14.32 5.82
CA PRO A 143 9.50 14.26 6.57
C PRO A 143 8.35 13.78 5.68
N PHE A 144 7.46 12.97 6.22
CA PHE A 144 6.29 12.52 5.46
C PHE A 144 5.44 13.68 4.96
N SER A 145 5.40 14.78 5.71
CA SER A 145 4.65 15.99 5.30
C SER A 145 5.16 16.61 4.00
N ASN A 146 6.40 16.31 3.61
CA ASN A 146 6.98 16.82 2.36
C ASN A 146 6.84 15.83 1.20
N ILE A 147 6.28 14.65 1.46
CA ILE A 147 6.16 13.59 0.45
C ILE A 147 4.78 13.63 -0.20
N LYS A 148 4.76 13.76 -1.52
CA LYS A 148 3.55 13.64 -2.32
C LYS A 148 3.27 12.17 -2.65
N SER A 149 4.29 11.43 -3.08
CA SER A 149 4.19 9.99 -3.34
C SER A 149 5.55 9.32 -3.29
N THR A 150 5.56 8.03 -2.99
CA THR A 150 6.78 7.22 -2.99
C THR A 150 6.49 5.90 -3.68
N THR A 151 7.35 5.52 -4.63
CA THR A 151 7.23 4.24 -5.32
C THR A 151 8.53 3.47 -5.21
N VAL A 152 8.42 2.13 -5.16
CA VAL A 152 9.59 1.25 -5.14
C VAL A 152 10.11 1.08 -6.55
N GLN A 153 11.42 1.19 -6.72
CA GLN A 153 12.06 1.01 -8.02
C GLN A 153 12.72 -0.35 -8.08
N ILE A 154 12.49 -1.07 -9.17
CA ILE A 154 13.17 -2.33 -9.44
C ILE A 154 14.36 -2.02 -10.34
N LYS A 155 15.53 -2.42 -9.89
CA LYS A 155 16.77 -2.31 -10.70
C LYS A 155 17.20 -3.69 -11.14
N PHE A 156 17.44 -3.83 -12.40
CA PHE A 156 17.91 -5.07 -13.02
C PHE A 156 19.39 -5.00 -13.29
#